data_e933dcae5cfcb155080fcd0cc947238b
#
_entry.id   e933dcae5cfcb155080fcd0cc947238b
#
_cell.length_a   1.000
_cell.length_b   1.000
_cell.length_c   1.000
_cell.angle_alpha   90.00
_cell.angle_beta   90.00
_cell.angle_gamma   90.00
#
_symmetry.space_group_name_H-M   'P 1'
#
loop_
_entity.id
_entity.type
_entity.pdbx_description
1 polymer ?
#
loop_
_entity_poly.entity_id
_entity_poly.type
_entity_poly.pdbx_seq_one_letter_code
_entity_poly.pdbx_strand_id
1 'polypeptide(L)'
;HLNVKEKKIDQISYIRDDSSRKGMKIVIELKRDANAQLVLNQLYTYTQLQDTVGVIMLALVNGEPKTLTLRQMLEEYIKFQEQIITRRTIFDLKKAKERAHILEGLVIALDYIDEVISIIRSHYTSQEGKEVLMERFGLDDIQAQAIIQMPLGRLAGMEREKLKAETDELHEKIAEYNAILADEKRVRAIVKQELLEIKEKFNDPRRTEIASVEGEVDIEDLIAEEQCVYTLTEAGYIKR
;
A
#
# COMPACT_ATOMS: atom_id res chain seq x y z
N HIS A 1 -41.64 -1.36 -6.27
CA HIS A 1 -42.94 -1.07 -6.93
C HIS A 1 -43.68 -2.36 -7.33
N LEU A 2 -43.05 -3.37 -7.95
CA LEU A 2 -43.69 -4.61 -8.37
C LEU A 2 -44.29 -5.36 -7.18
N ASN A 3 -43.56 -5.59 -6.11
CA ASN A 3 -44.04 -6.31 -4.92
C ASN A 3 -45.23 -5.63 -4.22
N VAL A 4 -45.32 -4.31 -4.32
CA VAL A 4 -46.51 -3.54 -3.81
C VAL A 4 -47.71 -3.72 -4.72
N LYS A 5 -47.52 -3.68 -6.05
CA LYS A 5 -48.57 -3.92 -7.04
C LYS A 5 -49.10 -5.37 -6.98
N GLU A 6 -48.21 -6.33 -6.73
CA GLU A 6 -48.55 -7.75 -6.58
C GLU A 6 -49.10 -8.09 -5.17
N LYS A 7 -49.26 -7.09 -4.30
CA LYS A 7 -49.78 -7.23 -2.90
C LYS A 7 -48.93 -8.17 -2.03
N LYS A 8 -47.64 -8.38 -2.37
CA LYS A 8 -46.70 -9.11 -1.51
C LYS A 8 -46.30 -8.30 -0.28
N ILE A 9 -46.27 -6.98 -0.41
CA ILE A 9 -46.03 -6.03 0.69
C ILE A 9 -47.20 -5.01 0.65
N ASP A 10 -48.23 -5.27 1.44
CA ASP A 10 -49.50 -4.54 1.33
C ASP A 10 -49.54 -3.27 2.20
N GLN A 11 -48.64 -3.13 3.15
CA GLN A 11 -48.64 -2.04 4.14
C GLN A 11 -47.96 -0.75 3.65
N ILE A 12 -47.45 -0.71 2.42
CA ILE A 12 -46.82 0.47 1.83
C ILE A 12 -47.86 1.35 1.18
N SER A 13 -47.85 2.65 1.50
CA SER A 13 -48.74 3.66 0.91
C SER A 13 -48.10 4.29 -0.33
N TYR A 14 -46.85 4.73 -0.23
CA TYR A 14 -46.19 5.44 -1.30
C TYR A 14 -44.67 5.19 -1.28
N ILE A 15 -44.04 5.22 -2.45
CA ILE A 15 -42.57 5.10 -2.61
C ILE A 15 -42.09 6.21 -3.52
N ARG A 16 -41.09 6.97 -3.06
CA ARG A 16 -40.46 8.01 -3.85
C ARG A 16 -38.96 7.92 -3.79
N ASP A 17 -38.30 8.39 -4.83
CA ASP A 17 -36.86 8.52 -4.93
C ASP A 17 -36.47 9.99 -4.73
N ASP A 18 -35.84 10.28 -3.59
CA ASP A 18 -35.32 11.59 -3.22
C ASP A 18 -33.79 11.66 -3.40
N SER A 19 -33.24 10.79 -4.25
CA SER A 19 -31.79 10.75 -4.52
C SER A 19 -31.29 12.08 -5.06
N SER A 20 -30.09 12.47 -4.64
CA SER A 20 -29.46 13.73 -4.99
C SER A 20 -27.94 13.55 -5.12
N ARG A 21 -27.20 14.64 -5.37
CA ARG A 21 -25.73 14.64 -5.34
C ARG A 21 -25.15 14.21 -3.97
N LYS A 22 -25.95 14.27 -2.90
CA LYS A 22 -25.54 13.83 -1.56
C LYS A 22 -25.64 12.32 -1.34
N GLY A 23 -26.22 11.58 -2.29
CA GLY A 23 -26.36 10.14 -2.24
C GLY A 23 -27.75 9.65 -2.63
N MET A 24 -27.92 8.33 -2.63
CA MET A 24 -29.18 7.65 -2.88
C MET A 24 -30.08 7.75 -1.65
N LYS A 25 -31.35 8.12 -1.85
CA LYS A 25 -32.37 8.20 -0.80
C LYS A 25 -33.71 7.74 -1.33
N ILE A 26 -34.12 6.54 -0.93
CA ILE A 26 -35.46 6.00 -1.21
C ILE A 26 -36.30 6.20 0.03
N VAL A 27 -37.47 6.83 -0.13
CA VAL A 27 -38.45 7.07 0.96
C VAL A 27 -39.65 6.19 0.73
N ILE A 28 -39.95 5.38 1.74
CA ILE A 28 -41.09 4.45 1.76
C ILE A 28 -42.05 4.93 2.84
N GLU A 29 -43.23 5.36 2.44
CA GLU A 29 -44.30 5.80 3.35
C GLU A 29 -45.26 4.63 3.61
N LEU A 30 -45.52 4.36 4.87
CA LEU A 30 -46.37 3.25 5.29
C LEU A 30 -47.83 3.72 5.45
N LYS A 31 -48.79 2.78 5.38
CA LYS A 31 -50.17 3.01 5.73
C LYS A 31 -50.29 3.29 7.25
N ARG A 32 -51.41 3.91 7.66
CA ARG A 32 -51.59 4.46 9.02
C ARG A 32 -51.45 3.40 10.12
N ASP A 33 -51.87 2.16 9.88
CA ASP A 33 -51.87 1.06 10.85
C ASP A 33 -50.79 -0.01 10.55
N ALA A 34 -49.77 0.37 9.77
CA ALA A 34 -48.70 -0.55 9.35
C ALA A 34 -47.66 -0.74 10.42
N ASN A 35 -47.20 -1.99 10.61
CA ASN A 35 -46.05 -2.30 11.44
C ASN A 35 -44.77 -2.10 10.63
N ALA A 36 -43.96 -1.10 11.01
CA ALA A 36 -42.74 -0.74 10.29
C ALA A 36 -41.69 -1.86 10.28
N GLN A 37 -41.57 -2.63 11.38
CA GLN A 37 -40.62 -3.74 11.46
C GLN A 37 -41.01 -4.88 10.54
N LEU A 38 -42.31 -5.22 10.50
CA LEU A 38 -42.82 -6.23 9.58
C LEU A 38 -42.55 -5.87 8.11
N VAL A 39 -42.82 -4.60 7.75
CA VAL A 39 -42.53 -4.12 6.37
C VAL A 39 -41.05 -4.17 6.06
N LEU A 40 -40.20 -3.82 7.02
CA LEU A 40 -38.73 -3.90 6.85
C LEU A 40 -38.28 -5.34 6.62
N ASN A 41 -38.77 -6.29 7.41
CA ASN A 41 -38.48 -7.72 7.28
C ASN A 41 -38.97 -8.26 5.93
N GLN A 42 -40.15 -7.87 5.50
CA GLN A 42 -40.68 -8.19 4.17
C GLN A 42 -39.82 -7.60 3.02
N LEU A 43 -39.29 -6.38 3.21
CA LEU A 43 -38.40 -5.77 2.24
C LEU A 43 -37.07 -6.53 2.14
N TYR A 44 -36.51 -6.98 3.26
CA TYR A 44 -35.29 -7.82 3.24
C TYR A 44 -35.54 -9.15 2.54
N THR A 45 -36.69 -9.78 2.75
CA THR A 45 -37.00 -11.10 2.18
C THR A 45 -37.38 -11.03 0.70
N TYR A 46 -38.20 -10.04 0.30
CA TYR A 46 -38.77 -9.97 -1.04
C TYR A 46 -38.07 -9.02 -2.00
N THR A 47 -37.01 -8.33 -1.56
CA THR A 47 -36.21 -7.42 -2.41
C THR A 47 -34.72 -7.65 -2.24
N GLN A 48 -33.94 -6.98 -3.09
CA GLN A 48 -32.48 -6.97 -3.00
C GLN A 48 -31.94 -5.99 -1.93
N LEU A 49 -32.75 -5.61 -0.93
CA LEU A 49 -32.31 -4.76 0.16
C LEU A 49 -31.31 -5.50 1.07
N GLN A 50 -31.45 -6.81 1.17
CA GLN A 50 -30.47 -7.73 1.72
C GLN A 50 -30.08 -8.74 0.62
N ASP A 51 -28.80 -8.85 0.32
CA ASP A 51 -28.32 -9.73 -0.73
C ASP A 51 -26.96 -10.32 -0.35
N THR A 52 -26.67 -11.49 -0.91
CA THR A 52 -25.41 -12.19 -0.69
C THR A 52 -24.46 -11.91 -1.84
N VAL A 53 -23.29 -11.35 -1.54
CA VAL A 53 -22.24 -11.11 -2.51
C VAL A 53 -21.14 -12.15 -2.35
N GLY A 54 -20.98 -13.00 -3.35
CA GLY A 54 -19.86 -13.95 -3.43
C GLY A 54 -18.59 -13.23 -3.88
N VAL A 55 -17.58 -13.14 -2.99
CA VAL A 55 -16.30 -12.51 -3.32
C VAL A 55 -15.33 -13.55 -3.84
N ILE A 56 -14.96 -13.42 -5.12
CA ILE A 56 -13.96 -14.28 -5.78
C ILE A 56 -12.71 -13.43 -6.03
N MET A 57 -11.67 -13.65 -5.25
CA MET A 57 -10.41 -12.91 -5.34
C MET A 57 -9.44 -13.64 -6.28
N LEU A 58 -9.54 -13.36 -7.57
CA LEU A 58 -8.61 -13.85 -8.59
C LEU A 58 -7.43 -12.89 -8.71
N ALA A 59 -6.21 -13.41 -8.59
CA ALA A 59 -4.99 -12.64 -8.72
C ALA A 59 -3.93 -13.43 -9.51
N LEU A 60 -2.95 -12.69 -10.06
CA LEU A 60 -1.76 -13.29 -10.67
C LEU A 60 -0.66 -13.44 -9.63
N VAL A 61 -0.26 -14.67 -9.37
CA VAL A 61 0.88 -14.99 -8.48
C VAL A 61 1.97 -15.63 -9.32
N ASN A 62 3.12 -14.97 -9.45
CA ASN A 62 4.23 -15.38 -10.32
C ASN A 62 3.82 -15.62 -11.79
N GLY A 63 2.87 -14.80 -12.29
CA GLY A 63 2.36 -14.93 -13.67
C GLY A 63 1.24 -15.95 -13.86
N GLU A 64 0.86 -16.70 -12.85
CA GLU A 64 -0.23 -17.69 -12.88
C GLU A 64 -1.50 -17.14 -12.21
N PRO A 65 -2.69 -17.29 -12.85
CA PRO A 65 -3.95 -16.91 -12.23
C PRO A 65 -4.33 -17.89 -11.11
N LYS A 66 -4.58 -17.36 -9.90
CA LYS A 66 -4.98 -18.15 -8.72
C LYS A 66 -6.11 -17.46 -7.98
N THR A 67 -7.10 -18.23 -7.55
CA THR A 67 -8.12 -17.75 -6.61
C THR A 67 -7.55 -17.84 -5.21
N LEU A 68 -7.46 -16.70 -4.53
CA LEU A 68 -6.83 -16.56 -3.22
C LEU A 68 -7.85 -16.23 -2.15
N THR A 69 -7.57 -16.65 -0.93
CA THR A 69 -8.25 -16.12 0.26
C THR A 69 -7.71 -14.74 0.59
N LEU A 70 -8.44 -13.94 1.37
CA LEU A 70 -7.98 -12.61 1.81
C LEU A 70 -6.60 -12.67 2.49
N ARG A 71 -6.39 -13.68 3.34
CA ARG A 71 -5.10 -13.89 4.00
C ARG A 71 -3.96 -14.11 3.00
N GLN A 72 -4.19 -15.00 2.03
CA GLN A 72 -3.18 -15.28 1.00
C GLN A 72 -2.86 -14.04 0.15
N MET A 73 -3.85 -13.21 -0.18
CA MET A 73 -3.62 -11.96 -0.90
C MET A 73 -2.71 -11.01 -0.10
N LEU A 74 -2.96 -10.88 1.21
CA LEU A 74 -2.12 -10.04 2.08
C LEU A 74 -0.71 -10.62 2.21
N GLU A 75 -0.55 -11.93 2.33
CA GLU A 75 0.74 -12.60 2.39
C GLU A 75 1.54 -12.39 1.09
N GLU A 76 0.93 -12.55 -0.07
CA GLU A 76 1.58 -12.32 -1.36
C GLU A 76 1.93 -10.83 -1.56
N TYR A 77 1.08 -9.91 -1.11
CA TYR A 77 1.39 -8.49 -1.13
C TYR A 77 2.61 -8.14 -0.27
N ILE A 78 2.69 -8.70 0.95
CA ILE A 78 3.85 -8.48 1.84
C ILE A 78 5.13 -9.02 1.19
N LYS A 79 5.12 -10.24 0.64
CA LYS A 79 6.27 -10.80 -0.10
C LYS A 79 6.71 -9.91 -1.26
N PHE A 80 5.74 -9.37 -2.00
CA PHE A 80 6.04 -8.44 -3.08
C PHE A 80 6.71 -7.16 -2.57
N GLN A 81 6.22 -6.58 -1.48
CA GLN A 81 6.83 -5.40 -0.86
C GLN A 81 8.26 -5.69 -0.37
N GLU A 82 8.49 -6.84 0.27
CA GLU A 82 9.84 -7.29 0.67
C GLU A 82 10.80 -7.35 -0.54
N GLN A 83 10.34 -7.89 -1.67
CA GLN A 83 11.13 -7.92 -2.92
C GLN A 83 11.44 -6.51 -3.45
N ILE A 84 10.46 -5.60 -3.43
CA ILE A 84 10.64 -4.22 -3.87
C ILE A 84 11.67 -3.50 -3.00
N ILE A 85 11.56 -3.59 -1.67
CA ILE A 85 12.52 -2.98 -0.73
C ILE A 85 13.91 -3.54 -0.97
N THR A 86 14.04 -4.87 -1.09
CA THR A 86 15.33 -5.52 -1.37
C THR A 86 15.96 -5.01 -2.68
N ARG A 87 15.19 -4.97 -3.78
CA ARG A 87 15.69 -4.46 -5.07
C ARG A 87 16.08 -2.99 -5.00
N ARG A 88 15.29 -2.16 -4.34
CA ARG A 88 15.59 -0.74 -4.12
C ARG A 88 16.89 -0.58 -3.34
N THR A 89 17.04 -1.31 -2.24
CA THR A 89 18.24 -1.26 -1.40
C THR A 89 19.49 -1.72 -2.15
N ILE A 90 19.42 -2.77 -2.99
CA ILE A 90 20.51 -3.23 -3.84
C ILE A 90 20.92 -2.13 -4.83
N PHE A 91 19.94 -1.48 -5.46
CA PHE A 91 20.20 -0.41 -6.42
C PHE A 91 20.85 0.81 -5.75
N ASP A 92 20.34 1.22 -4.59
CA ASP A 92 20.85 2.35 -3.83
C ASP A 92 22.27 2.06 -3.29
N LEU A 93 22.50 0.83 -2.81
CA LEU A 93 23.81 0.35 -2.40
C LEU A 93 24.83 0.43 -3.55
N LYS A 94 24.44 -0.02 -4.75
CA LYS A 94 25.29 0.04 -5.92
C LYS A 94 25.67 1.48 -6.26
N LYS A 95 24.70 2.39 -6.32
CA LYS A 95 24.94 3.81 -6.57
C LYS A 95 25.81 4.47 -5.49
N ALA A 96 25.54 4.15 -4.22
CA ALA A 96 26.34 4.67 -3.12
C ALA A 96 27.81 4.21 -3.20
N LYS A 97 28.06 2.93 -3.51
CA LYS A 97 29.40 2.39 -3.72
C LYS A 97 30.12 3.03 -4.91
N GLU A 98 29.45 3.17 -6.05
CA GLU A 98 30.02 3.83 -7.24
C GLU A 98 30.40 5.28 -6.94
N ARG A 99 29.57 6.01 -6.18
CA ARG A 99 29.85 7.39 -5.79
C ARG A 99 30.97 7.49 -4.76
N ALA A 100 30.94 6.65 -3.72
CA ALA A 100 31.98 6.60 -2.69
C ALA A 100 33.33 6.30 -3.30
N HIS A 101 33.43 5.34 -4.22
CA HIS A 101 34.65 4.98 -4.93
C HIS A 101 35.27 6.16 -5.68
N ILE A 102 34.47 6.96 -6.38
CA ILE A 102 34.94 8.18 -7.05
C ILE A 102 35.43 9.21 -6.01
N LEU A 103 34.68 9.42 -4.92
CA LEU A 103 35.03 10.39 -3.89
C LEU A 103 36.33 10.01 -3.15
N GLU A 104 36.55 8.72 -2.87
CA GLU A 104 37.79 8.23 -2.29
C GLU A 104 39.00 8.62 -3.13
N GLY A 105 38.93 8.43 -4.46
CA GLY A 105 39.96 8.87 -5.39
C GLY A 105 40.16 10.39 -5.36
N LEU A 106 39.09 11.17 -5.32
CA LEU A 106 39.15 12.64 -5.23
C LEU A 106 39.76 13.12 -3.89
N VAL A 107 39.45 12.45 -2.77
CA VAL A 107 40.05 12.77 -1.47
C VAL A 107 41.56 12.52 -1.49
N ILE A 108 42.02 11.39 -2.06
CA ILE A 108 43.46 11.11 -2.25
C ILE A 108 44.13 12.20 -3.08
N ALA A 109 43.49 12.59 -4.20
CA ALA A 109 44.03 13.65 -5.06
C ALA A 109 44.13 15.01 -4.36
N LEU A 110 43.17 15.36 -3.48
CA LEU A 110 43.21 16.58 -2.70
C LEU A 110 44.22 16.56 -1.55
N ASP A 111 44.52 15.39 -1.00
CA ASP A 111 45.57 15.25 0.01
C ASP A 111 46.98 15.43 -0.58
N TYR A 112 47.18 15.13 -1.87
CA TYR A 112 48.45 15.27 -2.63
C TYR A 112 48.32 16.23 -3.82
N ILE A 113 47.56 17.31 -3.67
CA ILE A 113 47.13 18.17 -4.77
C ILE A 113 48.29 18.78 -5.56
N ASP A 114 49.37 19.20 -4.91
CA ASP A 114 50.53 19.80 -5.57
C ASP A 114 51.25 18.77 -6.46
N GLU A 115 51.36 17.51 -6.03
CA GLU A 115 51.91 16.42 -6.81
C GLU A 115 51.02 16.08 -8.00
N VAL A 116 49.71 15.99 -7.79
CA VAL A 116 48.72 15.76 -8.86
C VAL A 116 48.78 16.84 -9.93
N ILE A 117 48.85 18.12 -9.55
CA ILE A 117 48.98 19.24 -10.49
C ILE A 117 50.32 19.16 -11.25
N SER A 118 51.41 18.81 -10.57
CA SER A 118 52.72 18.64 -11.21
C SER A 118 52.69 17.53 -12.26
N ILE A 119 52.13 16.38 -11.94
CA ILE A 119 51.97 15.26 -12.86
C ILE A 119 51.15 15.67 -14.09
N ILE A 120 49.95 16.28 -13.90
CA ILE A 120 49.11 16.69 -15.02
C ILE A 120 49.79 17.70 -15.91
N ARG A 121 50.61 18.62 -15.36
CA ARG A 121 51.33 19.65 -16.13
C ARG A 121 52.55 19.13 -16.85
N SER A 122 53.20 18.08 -16.36
CA SER A 122 54.43 17.53 -16.94
C SER A 122 54.17 16.63 -18.16
N HIS A 123 52.93 16.24 -18.41
CA HIS A 123 52.57 15.33 -19.50
C HIS A 123 51.87 16.05 -20.63
N TYR A 124 52.11 15.63 -21.88
CA TYR A 124 51.58 16.26 -23.08
C TYR A 124 50.09 15.98 -23.33
N THR A 125 49.62 14.81 -22.89
CA THR A 125 48.24 14.39 -23.07
C THR A 125 47.60 14.06 -21.72
N SER A 126 46.27 14.29 -21.65
CA SER A 126 45.51 13.89 -20.46
C SER A 126 45.54 12.39 -20.18
N GLN A 127 45.73 11.58 -21.24
CA GLN A 127 45.79 10.12 -21.12
C GLN A 127 47.13 9.68 -20.45
N GLU A 128 48.27 10.24 -20.83
CA GLU A 128 49.57 9.98 -20.18
C GLU A 128 49.53 10.39 -18.70
N GLY A 129 48.98 11.59 -18.40
CA GLY A 129 48.82 12.06 -17.04
C GLY A 129 47.92 11.12 -16.21
N LYS A 130 46.88 10.57 -16.82
CA LYS A 130 45.98 9.59 -16.17
C LYS A 130 46.72 8.29 -15.78
N GLU A 131 47.48 7.73 -16.70
CA GLU A 131 48.26 6.50 -16.47
C GLU A 131 49.24 6.67 -15.31
N VAL A 132 49.95 7.80 -15.28
CA VAL A 132 50.89 8.10 -14.18
C VAL A 132 50.17 8.31 -12.84
N LEU A 133 48.98 8.95 -12.82
CA LEU A 133 48.19 9.08 -11.61
C LEU A 133 47.71 7.72 -11.08
N MET A 134 47.31 6.82 -12.00
CA MET A 134 46.89 5.46 -11.63
C MET A 134 48.05 4.68 -11.00
N GLU A 135 49.24 4.72 -11.61
CA GLU A 135 50.40 4.01 -11.11
C GLU A 135 50.93 4.59 -9.79
N ARG A 136 50.94 5.92 -9.66
CA ARG A 136 51.50 6.63 -8.50
C ARG A 136 50.67 6.50 -7.24
N PHE A 137 49.35 6.60 -7.37
CA PHE A 137 48.40 6.63 -6.26
C PHE A 137 47.55 5.35 -6.11
N GLY A 138 47.77 4.34 -6.97
CA GLY A 138 47.01 3.09 -6.94
C GLY A 138 45.54 3.28 -7.30
N LEU A 139 45.24 4.29 -8.15
CA LEU A 139 43.90 4.62 -8.57
C LEU A 139 43.46 3.78 -9.78
N ASP A 140 42.18 3.56 -9.91
CA ASP A 140 41.63 2.96 -11.12
C ASP A 140 41.30 4.01 -12.20
N ASP A 141 40.89 3.50 -13.37
CA ASP A 141 40.56 4.32 -14.55
C ASP A 141 39.46 5.34 -14.25
N ILE A 142 38.45 4.97 -13.50
CA ILE A 142 37.27 5.83 -13.16
C ILE A 142 37.71 6.95 -12.20
N GLN A 143 38.48 6.61 -11.19
CA GLN A 143 39.00 7.57 -10.21
C GLN A 143 39.97 8.57 -10.86
N ALA A 144 40.94 8.09 -11.65
CA ALA A 144 41.89 8.93 -12.33
C ALA A 144 41.19 9.85 -13.35
N GLN A 145 40.20 9.34 -14.06
CA GLN A 145 39.39 10.15 -14.97
C GLN A 145 38.62 11.27 -14.23
N ALA A 146 38.06 10.96 -13.07
CA ALA A 146 37.33 11.96 -12.24
C ALA A 146 38.30 13.04 -11.71
N ILE A 147 39.52 12.70 -11.40
CA ILE A 147 40.56 13.65 -10.98
C ILE A 147 40.94 14.61 -12.12
N ILE A 148 41.16 14.10 -13.31
CA ILE A 148 41.49 14.95 -14.48
C ILE A 148 40.38 15.88 -14.84
N GLN A 149 39.12 15.43 -14.71
CA GLN A 149 37.95 16.22 -15.01
C GLN A 149 37.52 17.14 -13.86
N MET A 150 38.25 17.13 -12.72
CA MET A 150 37.87 17.94 -11.56
C MET A 150 38.03 19.44 -11.85
N PRO A 151 36.97 20.26 -11.66
CA PRO A 151 37.09 21.71 -11.80
C PRO A 151 38.05 22.32 -10.78
N LEU A 152 38.88 23.29 -11.22
CA LEU A 152 39.81 23.98 -10.33
C LEU A 152 39.17 24.62 -9.09
N GLY A 153 37.90 25.03 -9.17
CA GLY A 153 37.17 25.56 -8.03
C GLY A 153 36.97 24.58 -6.88
N ARG A 154 37.06 23.26 -7.13
CA ARG A 154 36.97 22.24 -6.06
C ARG A 154 38.27 22.06 -5.27
N LEU A 155 39.35 22.73 -5.66
CA LEU A 155 40.61 22.72 -4.95
C LEU A 155 40.61 23.63 -3.70
N ALA A 156 39.56 24.44 -3.51
CA ALA A 156 39.42 25.28 -2.33
C ALA A 156 39.25 24.46 -1.05
N GLY A 157 39.87 24.90 0.05
CA GLY A 157 39.91 24.14 1.31
C GLY A 157 38.55 23.77 1.87
N MET A 158 37.53 24.63 1.72
CA MET A 158 36.14 24.33 2.10
C MET A 158 35.50 23.17 1.32
N GLU A 159 35.87 22.97 0.07
CA GLU A 159 35.35 21.87 -0.75
C GLU A 159 35.94 20.51 -0.34
N ARG A 160 37.19 20.50 0.14
CA ARG A 160 37.82 19.30 0.71
C ARG A 160 37.06 18.76 1.92
N GLU A 161 36.64 19.63 2.84
CA GLU A 161 35.88 19.23 4.01
C GLU A 161 34.48 18.69 3.61
N LYS A 162 33.83 19.32 2.62
CA LYS A 162 32.56 18.82 2.10
C LYS A 162 32.68 17.47 1.44
N LEU A 163 33.74 17.21 0.66
CA LEU A 163 33.96 15.92 0.02
C LEU A 163 34.24 14.82 1.06
N LYS A 164 34.98 15.12 2.12
CA LYS A 164 35.21 14.17 3.22
C LYS A 164 33.87 13.86 3.93
N ALA A 165 33.09 14.88 4.27
CA ALA A 165 31.77 14.69 4.89
C ALA A 165 30.82 13.88 4.00
N GLU A 166 30.79 14.13 2.68
CA GLU A 166 30.01 13.35 1.71
C GLU A 166 30.46 11.88 1.67
N THR A 167 31.78 11.66 1.75
CA THR A 167 32.36 10.30 1.76
C THR A 167 31.94 9.54 3.02
N ASP A 168 32.04 10.19 4.18
CA ASP A 168 31.65 9.59 5.46
C ASP A 168 30.16 9.26 5.50
N GLU A 169 29.29 10.18 5.05
CA GLU A 169 27.85 9.91 4.92
C GLU A 169 27.53 8.73 3.98
N LEU A 170 28.29 8.59 2.88
CA LEU A 170 28.10 7.47 1.97
C LEU A 170 28.54 6.15 2.59
N HIS A 171 29.64 6.15 3.34
CA HIS A 171 30.09 4.95 4.07
C HIS A 171 29.06 4.50 5.11
N GLU A 172 28.46 5.44 5.84
CA GLU A 172 27.35 5.15 6.77
C GLU A 172 26.14 4.54 6.04
N LYS A 173 25.71 5.15 4.91
CA LYS A 173 24.61 4.62 4.08
C LYS A 173 24.92 3.23 3.52
N ILE A 174 26.15 3.00 3.05
CA ILE A 174 26.59 1.68 2.56
C ILE A 174 26.51 0.64 3.68
N ALA A 175 26.96 0.99 4.89
CA ALA A 175 26.85 0.10 6.05
C ALA A 175 25.40 -0.22 6.41
N GLU A 176 24.53 0.79 6.38
CA GLU A 176 23.10 0.63 6.62
C GLU A 176 22.45 -0.28 5.56
N TYR A 177 22.69 -0.03 4.26
CA TYR A 177 22.14 -0.85 3.18
C TYR A 177 22.60 -2.31 3.28
N ASN A 178 23.87 -2.54 3.61
CA ASN A 178 24.37 -3.90 3.84
C ASN A 178 23.68 -4.56 5.04
N ALA A 179 23.44 -3.82 6.12
CA ALA A 179 22.74 -4.33 7.30
C ALA A 179 21.25 -4.64 7.01
N ILE A 180 20.58 -3.86 6.15
CA ILE A 180 19.20 -4.12 5.71
C ILE A 180 19.17 -5.41 4.88
N LEU A 181 20.11 -5.58 3.93
CA LEU A 181 20.14 -6.75 3.05
C LEU A 181 20.55 -8.05 3.79
N ALA A 182 21.23 -7.94 4.91
CA ALA A 182 21.65 -9.08 5.73
C ALA A 182 20.54 -9.62 6.65
N ASP A 183 19.47 -8.86 6.92
CA ASP A 183 18.45 -9.21 7.88
C ASP A 183 17.03 -8.96 7.33
N GLU A 184 16.31 -10.05 7.05
CA GLU A 184 14.89 -9.99 6.60
C GLU A 184 13.99 -9.23 7.58
N LYS A 185 14.29 -9.24 8.88
CA LYS A 185 13.49 -8.51 9.88
C LYS A 185 13.59 -7.01 9.67
N ARG A 186 14.75 -6.52 9.23
CA ARG A 186 14.93 -5.10 8.88
C ARG A 186 14.13 -4.73 7.64
N VAL A 187 14.13 -5.59 6.61
CA VAL A 187 13.31 -5.38 5.42
C VAL A 187 11.82 -5.28 5.79
N ARG A 188 11.32 -6.21 6.63
CA ARG A 188 9.94 -6.19 7.13
C ARG A 188 9.63 -4.95 7.98
N ALA A 189 10.59 -4.49 8.76
CA ALA A 189 10.42 -3.26 9.55
C ALA A 189 10.23 -2.03 8.65
N ILE A 190 10.97 -1.95 7.54
CA ILE A 190 10.82 -0.88 6.55
C ILE A 190 9.45 -0.97 5.88
N VAL A 191 9.02 -2.16 5.43
CA VAL A 191 7.66 -2.37 4.88
C VAL A 191 6.60 -1.90 5.85
N LYS A 192 6.71 -2.27 7.13
CA LYS A 192 5.77 -1.85 8.17
C LYS A 192 5.75 -0.34 8.34
N GLN A 193 6.92 0.30 8.38
CA GLN A 193 7.03 1.74 8.55
C GLN A 193 6.37 2.49 7.38
N GLU A 194 6.67 2.11 6.15
CA GLU A 194 6.08 2.73 4.96
C GLU A 194 4.54 2.56 4.91
N LEU A 195 4.03 1.39 5.30
CA LEU A 195 2.59 1.16 5.39
C LEU A 195 1.92 1.99 6.50
N LEU A 196 2.60 2.22 7.63
CA LEU A 196 2.09 3.09 8.70
C LEU A 196 2.02 4.55 8.25
N GLU A 197 3.01 5.04 7.49
CA GLU A 197 2.99 6.39 6.92
C GLU A 197 1.84 6.57 5.91
N ILE A 198 1.59 5.55 5.07
CA ILE A 198 0.46 5.57 4.15
C ILE A 198 -0.85 5.58 4.93
N LYS A 199 -0.95 4.76 5.98
CA LYS A 199 -2.13 4.72 6.84
C LYS A 199 -2.39 6.07 7.49
N GLU A 200 -1.37 6.75 8.01
CA GLU A 200 -1.52 8.06 8.64
C GLU A 200 -2.03 9.12 7.66
N LYS A 201 -1.50 9.12 6.43
CA LYS A 201 -1.85 10.11 5.40
C LYS A 201 -3.22 9.88 4.74
N PHE A 202 -3.63 8.64 4.59
CA PHE A 202 -4.77 8.25 3.73
C PHE A 202 -5.82 7.42 4.46
N ASN A 203 -5.73 7.26 5.78
CA ASN A 203 -6.71 6.49 6.53
C ASN A 203 -8.11 7.12 6.42
N ASP A 204 -9.06 6.30 6.02
CA ASP A 204 -10.48 6.67 5.94
C ASP A 204 -11.28 5.77 6.91
N PRO A 205 -12.19 6.33 7.72
CA PRO A 205 -12.99 5.52 8.63
C PRO A 205 -13.91 4.59 7.83
N ARG A 206 -14.08 3.36 8.31
CA ARG A 206 -14.97 2.39 7.70
C ARG A 206 -16.41 2.91 7.77
N ARG A 207 -17.11 2.98 6.61
CA ARG A 207 -18.49 3.45 6.51
C ARG A 207 -19.51 2.33 6.73
N THR A 208 -19.13 1.07 6.53
CA THR A 208 -20.00 -0.09 6.72
C THR A 208 -19.69 -0.77 8.05
N GLU A 209 -20.73 -1.14 8.78
CA GLU A 209 -20.61 -1.91 10.00
C GLU A 209 -20.29 -3.39 9.69
N ILE A 210 -19.47 -4.02 10.52
CA ILE A 210 -19.28 -5.47 10.48
C ILE A 210 -20.11 -6.04 11.62
N ALA A 211 -21.25 -6.65 11.28
CA ALA A 211 -22.12 -7.34 12.22
C ALA A 211 -21.94 -8.87 12.10
N SER A 212 -22.24 -9.59 13.17
CA SER A 212 -22.48 -11.03 13.08
C SER A 212 -23.71 -11.28 12.22
N VAL A 213 -23.70 -12.33 11.41
CA VAL A 213 -24.88 -12.73 10.66
C VAL A 213 -25.95 -13.12 11.71
N GLU A 214 -26.92 -12.22 11.92
CA GLU A 214 -28.17 -12.59 12.54
C GLU A 214 -28.92 -13.44 11.52
N GLY A 215 -29.47 -14.57 11.94
CA GLY A 215 -30.01 -15.61 11.07
C GLY A 215 -31.03 -15.07 10.05
N GLU A 216 -31.38 -15.89 9.07
CA GLU A 216 -32.45 -15.62 8.14
C GLU A 216 -33.70 -15.17 8.91
N VAL A 217 -34.36 -14.11 8.40
CA VAL A 217 -35.60 -13.62 8.95
C VAL A 217 -36.56 -14.79 9.12
N ASP A 218 -36.93 -15.10 10.36
CA ASP A 218 -37.78 -16.25 10.63
C ASP A 218 -39.17 -16.04 10.01
N ILE A 219 -39.81 -17.11 9.58
CA ILE A 219 -41.17 -17.02 8.99
C ILE A 219 -42.13 -16.33 9.95
N GLU A 220 -41.93 -16.49 11.24
CA GLU A 220 -42.71 -15.85 12.30
C GLU A 220 -42.58 -14.32 12.27
N ASP A 221 -41.41 -13.77 11.94
CA ASP A 221 -41.16 -12.33 11.82
C ASP A 221 -41.85 -11.69 10.59
N LEU A 222 -42.40 -12.49 9.70
CA LEU A 222 -43.15 -12.05 8.54
C LEU A 222 -44.67 -12.04 8.76
N ILE A 223 -45.14 -12.56 9.89
CA ILE A 223 -46.57 -12.70 10.22
C ILE A 223 -47.01 -11.49 11.05
N ALA A 224 -48.08 -10.82 10.62
CA ALA A 224 -48.67 -9.74 11.39
C ALA A 224 -49.29 -10.28 12.67
N GLU A 225 -48.98 -9.60 13.79
CA GLU A 225 -49.58 -9.94 15.08
C GLU A 225 -51.06 -9.56 15.07
N GLU A 226 -51.95 -10.56 15.20
CA GLU A 226 -53.41 -10.38 15.19
C GLU A 226 -54.06 -10.97 16.45
N GLN A 227 -54.99 -10.26 17.03
CA GLN A 227 -55.82 -10.85 18.07
C GLN A 227 -56.83 -11.79 17.43
N CYS A 228 -56.75 -13.07 17.78
CA CYS A 228 -57.70 -14.07 17.29
C CYS A 228 -58.31 -14.88 18.42
N VAL A 229 -59.55 -15.36 18.21
CA VAL A 229 -60.19 -16.30 19.10
C VAL A 229 -60.03 -17.70 18.51
N TYR A 230 -59.57 -18.62 19.27
CA TYR A 230 -59.47 -20.03 18.86
C TYR A 230 -60.36 -20.92 19.72
N THR A 231 -60.87 -21.96 19.15
CA THR A 231 -61.67 -22.99 19.84
C THR A 231 -60.84 -24.30 19.85
N LEU A 232 -60.78 -24.91 21.03
CA LEU A 232 -60.15 -26.25 21.20
C LEU A 232 -61.30 -27.23 21.52
N THR A 233 -61.40 -28.30 20.73
CA THR A 233 -62.34 -29.38 20.98
C THR A 233 -61.76 -30.40 21.96
N GLU A 234 -62.64 -31.17 22.64
CA GLU A 234 -62.20 -32.28 23.52
C GLU A 234 -61.32 -33.32 22.80
N ALA A 235 -61.48 -33.50 21.49
CA ALA A 235 -60.67 -34.37 20.64
C ALA A 235 -59.31 -33.74 20.21
N GLY A 236 -58.94 -32.55 20.72
CA GLY A 236 -57.63 -31.93 20.47
C GLY A 236 -57.54 -31.16 19.14
N TYR A 237 -58.62 -30.89 18.44
CA TYR A 237 -58.61 -30.05 17.23
C TYR A 237 -58.69 -28.57 17.60
N ILE A 238 -57.75 -27.78 17.01
CA ILE A 238 -57.75 -26.33 17.13
C ILE A 238 -58.36 -25.73 15.87
N LYS A 239 -59.24 -24.79 16.02
CA LYS A 239 -59.83 -24.01 14.93
C LYS A 239 -59.81 -22.53 15.31
N ARG A 240 -59.32 -21.69 14.38
CA ARG A 240 -59.38 -20.22 14.39
C ARG A 240 -60.69 -19.77 13.75
#